data_8863b7eead8e6ff0d3f23b9769c10c8e
#
_entry.id   8863b7eead8e6ff0d3f23b9769c10c8e
#
_cell.length_a   1.000
_cell.length_b   1.000
_cell.length_c   1.000
_cell.angle_alpha   90.00
_cell.angle_beta   90.00
_cell.angle_gamma   90.00
#
_symmetry.space_group_name_H-M   'P 1'
#
loop_
_entity.id
_entity.type
_entity.pdbx_description
1 polymer ?
#
loop_
_entity_poly.entity_id
_entity_poly.type
_entity_poly.pdbx_seq_one_letter_code
_entity_poly.pdbx_strand_id
1 'polypeptide(L)'
;RPGPYWHTSAAGRSVRSTHAVLAIGSVPNTEGLGLDAAGVHVNDWGYIDINHHCITNQPHIYAAGDVSGKLPLSSVASMQGRKVAEHVMGLHTIEHRHLDYDKAASAIFTEPEIADVGLAEAEAFALGRKIRVTKVPFSTTAKALINNDPRGFVKIISDPATGEVLGGSIVGHHAAEL
;
A
#
# COMPACT_ATOMS: atom_id res chain seq x y z
N ARG A 1 4.77 -28.78 31.99
CA ARG A 1 3.68 -27.87 32.34
C ARG A 1 3.20 -27.23 31.03
N PRO A 2 1.90 -27.24 30.68
CA PRO A 2 1.42 -26.50 29.53
C PRO A 2 1.66 -25.02 29.81
N GLY A 3 2.31 -24.33 28.86
CA GLY A 3 2.58 -22.90 28.93
C GLY A 3 1.27 -22.08 28.88
N PRO A 4 1.35 -20.76 29.15
CA PRO A 4 0.17 -19.90 29.11
C PRO A 4 -0.46 -19.95 27.71
N TYR A 5 -1.73 -20.23 27.68
CA TYR A 5 -2.50 -20.19 26.43
C TYR A 5 -2.98 -18.76 26.20
N TRP A 6 -2.81 -18.28 24.98
CA TRP A 6 -3.34 -16.99 24.55
C TRP A 6 -4.76 -17.18 24.05
N HIS A 7 -5.66 -16.35 24.54
CA HIS A 7 -7.03 -16.27 24.06
C HIS A 7 -7.19 -14.98 23.27
N THR A 8 -7.43 -15.10 21.98
CA THR A 8 -7.90 -13.97 21.17
C THR A 8 -9.36 -14.18 20.85
N SER A 9 -10.20 -13.21 21.13
CA SER A 9 -11.60 -13.26 20.78
C SER A 9 -11.97 -12.11 19.86
N ALA A 10 -12.53 -12.45 18.71
CA ALA A 10 -13.23 -11.51 17.86
C ALA A 10 -14.55 -12.15 17.44
N ALA A 11 -15.64 -11.41 17.55
CA ALA A 11 -16.99 -11.87 17.18
C ALA A 11 -17.42 -13.20 17.84
N GLY A 12 -17.08 -13.40 19.13
CA GLY A 12 -17.45 -14.59 19.89
C GLY A 12 -16.65 -15.86 19.55
N ARG A 13 -15.64 -15.76 18.70
CA ARG A 13 -14.70 -16.87 18.43
C ARG A 13 -13.47 -16.73 19.30
N SER A 14 -13.03 -17.83 19.91
CA SER A 14 -11.75 -17.89 20.63
C SER A 14 -10.81 -18.85 19.95
N VAL A 15 -9.56 -18.47 19.83
CA VAL A 15 -8.47 -19.32 19.36
C VAL A 15 -7.53 -19.58 20.54
N ARG A 16 -7.22 -20.84 20.76
CA ARG A 16 -6.27 -21.28 21.79
C ARG A 16 -4.97 -21.72 21.13
N SER A 17 -3.86 -21.07 21.49
CA SER A 17 -2.56 -21.35 20.90
C SER A 17 -1.45 -21.31 21.94
N THR A 18 -0.32 -21.91 21.62
CA THR A 18 0.90 -21.87 22.48
C THR A 18 1.71 -20.59 22.24
N HIS A 19 1.57 -19.96 21.09
CA HIS A 19 2.30 -18.77 20.71
C HIS A 19 1.38 -17.81 19.95
N ALA A 20 1.66 -16.51 20.06
CA ALA A 20 1.01 -15.48 19.28
C ALA A 20 2.06 -14.63 18.57
N VAL A 21 1.82 -14.30 17.31
CA VAL A 21 2.67 -13.41 16.51
C VAL A 21 1.89 -12.12 16.25
N LEU A 22 2.49 -10.99 16.63
CA LEU A 22 1.98 -9.66 16.29
C LEU A 22 2.62 -9.21 14.97
N ALA A 23 1.81 -9.07 13.93
CA ALA A 23 2.24 -8.66 12.60
C ALA A 23 1.37 -7.46 12.14
N ILE A 24 1.37 -6.37 12.94
CA ILE A 24 0.45 -5.23 12.80
C ILE A 24 1.08 -4.00 12.19
N GLY A 25 2.27 -4.11 11.62
CA GLY A 25 2.98 -3.00 10.98
C GLY A 25 4.48 -3.15 11.03
N SER A 26 5.17 -2.17 10.45
CA SER A 26 6.63 -2.13 10.36
C SER A 26 7.15 -0.85 10.97
N VAL A 27 8.35 -0.91 11.54
CA VAL A 27 9.11 0.24 12.02
C VAL A 27 10.30 0.42 11.08
N PRO A 28 10.59 1.65 10.60
CA PRO A 28 11.73 1.88 9.74
C PRO A 28 13.04 1.58 10.47
N ASN A 29 13.97 0.90 9.80
CA ASN A 29 15.25 0.52 10.38
C ASN A 29 16.31 1.58 10.06
N THR A 30 16.22 2.73 10.71
CA THR A 30 17.09 3.90 10.50
C THR A 30 18.16 4.07 11.58
N GLU A 31 18.09 3.29 12.64
CA GLU A 31 19.06 3.35 13.74
C GLU A 31 20.44 2.88 13.28
N GLY A 32 21.50 3.57 13.77
CA GLY A 32 22.89 3.18 13.53
C GLY A 32 23.42 3.45 12.12
N LEU A 33 22.65 4.12 11.26
CA LEU A 33 23.07 4.47 9.90
C LEU A 33 23.94 5.73 9.82
N GLY A 34 24.16 6.41 10.94
CA GLY A 34 24.93 7.66 10.97
C GLY A 34 24.22 8.85 10.32
N LEU A 35 22.87 8.82 10.28
CA LEU A 35 22.06 9.85 9.62
C LEU A 35 22.26 11.24 10.26
N ASP A 36 22.36 11.31 11.58
CA ASP A 36 22.64 12.55 12.29
C ASP A 36 24.01 13.14 11.89
N ALA A 37 25.04 12.30 11.78
CA ALA A 37 26.37 12.73 11.35
C ALA A 37 26.36 13.21 9.89
N ALA A 38 25.50 12.66 9.06
CA ALA A 38 25.28 13.08 7.68
C ALA A 38 24.34 14.29 7.57
N GLY A 39 23.74 14.75 8.67
CA GLY A 39 22.78 15.83 8.71
C GLY A 39 21.44 15.48 8.03
N VAL A 40 21.12 14.20 7.92
CA VAL A 40 19.87 13.73 7.34
C VAL A 40 18.77 13.76 8.41
N HIS A 41 17.67 14.41 8.11
CA HIS A 41 16.53 14.51 9.00
C HIS A 41 15.72 13.21 8.99
N VAL A 42 15.41 12.70 10.19
CA VAL A 42 14.51 11.59 10.45
C VAL A 42 13.31 12.15 11.19
N ASN A 43 12.10 11.90 10.73
CA ASN A 43 10.90 12.40 11.37
C ASN A 43 10.53 11.62 12.63
N ASP A 44 9.51 12.08 13.38
CA ASP A 44 9.09 11.50 14.66
C ASP A 44 8.63 10.02 14.55
N TRP A 45 8.35 9.54 13.34
CA TRP A 45 7.96 8.16 13.05
C TRP A 45 9.15 7.28 12.64
N GLY A 46 10.36 7.86 12.59
CA GLY A 46 11.59 7.17 12.21
C GLY A 46 11.84 7.13 10.69
N TYR A 47 11.02 7.77 9.87
CA TYR A 47 11.21 7.80 8.42
C TYR A 47 12.12 8.95 7.97
N ILE A 48 12.77 8.76 6.84
CA ILE A 48 13.55 9.79 6.16
C ILE A 48 12.64 10.53 5.19
N ASP A 49 12.38 11.80 5.44
CA ASP A 49 11.56 12.62 4.55
C ASP A 49 12.26 12.86 3.20
N ILE A 50 11.49 12.72 2.13
CA ILE A 50 11.96 12.91 0.76
C ILE A 50 11.05 13.83 -0.04
N ASN A 51 11.63 14.53 -1.00
CA ASN A 51 10.89 15.27 -2.01
C ASN A 51 10.46 14.36 -3.18
N HIS A 52 9.87 14.95 -4.22
CA HIS A 52 9.39 14.23 -5.42
C HIS A 52 10.50 13.62 -6.29
N HIS A 53 11.77 13.94 -6.05
CA HIS A 53 12.94 13.31 -6.66
C HIS A 53 13.62 12.29 -5.74
N CYS A 54 12.98 11.96 -4.63
CA CYS A 54 13.52 11.10 -3.57
C CYS A 54 14.79 11.67 -2.87
N ILE A 55 15.00 12.99 -2.96
CA ILE A 55 16.11 13.70 -2.28
C ILE A 55 15.67 13.98 -0.84
N THR A 56 16.56 13.75 0.10
CA THR A 56 16.38 14.11 1.52
C THR A 56 16.58 15.62 1.72
N ASN A 57 16.64 16.07 2.96
CA ASN A 57 17.06 17.44 3.27
C ASN A 57 18.54 17.73 2.90
N GLN A 58 19.33 16.69 2.59
CA GLN A 58 20.70 16.80 2.08
C GLN A 58 20.68 16.60 0.56
N PRO A 59 21.09 17.59 -0.26
CA PRO A 59 20.90 17.58 -1.72
C PRO A 59 21.59 16.43 -2.46
N HIS A 60 22.58 15.80 -1.85
CA HIS A 60 23.35 14.70 -2.42
C HIS A 60 23.00 13.34 -1.82
N ILE A 61 22.01 13.29 -0.93
CA ILE A 61 21.54 12.04 -0.27
C ILE A 61 20.10 11.78 -0.67
N TYR A 62 19.86 10.57 -1.11
CA TYR A 62 18.56 10.07 -1.54
C TYR A 62 18.07 8.94 -0.63
N ALA A 63 16.77 8.81 -0.48
CA ALA A 63 16.18 7.67 0.19
C ALA A 63 15.04 7.09 -0.68
N ALA A 64 14.96 5.77 -0.74
CA ALA A 64 13.97 5.05 -1.52
C ALA A 64 13.48 3.81 -0.77
N GLY A 65 12.27 3.37 -1.05
CA GLY A 65 11.62 2.24 -0.40
C GLY A 65 10.94 2.62 0.91
N ASP A 66 10.71 1.62 1.74
CA ASP A 66 9.93 1.72 2.97
C ASP A 66 10.45 2.79 3.93
N VAL A 67 11.77 2.98 3.96
CA VAL A 67 12.43 3.98 4.80
C VAL A 67 11.97 5.42 4.53
N SER A 68 11.42 5.68 3.33
CA SER A 68 10.89 7.01 2.96
C SER A 68 9.53 7.33 3.55
N GLY A 69 8.88 6.38 4.24
CA GLY A 69 7.55 6.58 4.83
C GLY A 69 6.42 6.78 3.82
N LYS A 70 6.70 6.50 2.53
CA LYS A 70 5.68 6.48 1.48
C LYS A 70 4.98 5.10 1.48
N LEU A 71 4.43 4.65 0.38
CA LEU A 71 3.80 3.32 0.34
C LEU A 71 4.84 2.21 0.50
N PRO A 72 4.71 1.29 1.47
CA PRO A 72 5.68 0.21 1.72
C PRO A 72 5.49 -0.94 0.73
N LEU A 73 5.80 -0.69 -0.55
CA LEU A 73 5.62 -1.61 -1.67
C LEU A 73 6.92 -1.70 -2.47
N SER A 74 7.30 -2.93 -2.86
CA SER A 74 8.48 -3.17 -3.68
C SER A 74 8.40 -2.47 -5.05
N SER A 75 7.22 -2.38 -5.63
CA SER A 75 6.96 -1.65 -6.87
C SER A 75 7.24 -0.15 -6.71
N VAL A 76 6.81 0.44 -5.61
CA VAL A 76 7.07 1.85 -5.27
C VAL A 76 8.56 2.07 -5.05
N ALA A 77 9.24 1.20 -4.29
CA ALA A 77 10.68 1.27 -4.09
C ALA A 77 11.47 1.22 -5.42
N SER A 78 11.07 0.35 -6.34
CA SER A 78 11.66 0.25 -7.68
C SER A 78 11.45 1.52 -8.49
N MET A 79 10.26 2.10 -8.45
CA MET A 79 9.96 3.37 -9.13
C MET A 79 10.74 4.54 -8.53
N GLN A 80 10.86 4.60 -7.22
CA GLN A 80 11.69 5.60 -6.53
C GLN A 80 13.16 5.46 -6.93
N GLY A 81 13.72 4.24 -6.93
CA GLY A 81 15.09 3.98 -7.35
C GLY A 81 15.35 4.41 -8.79
N ARG A 82 14.40 4.16 -9.70
CA ARG A 82 14.47 4.67 -11.07
C ARG A 82 14.50 6.20 -11.12
N LYS A 83 13.64 6.87 -10.34
CA LYS A 83 13.61 8.33 -10.27
C LYS A 83 14.92 8.92 -9.73
N VAL A 84 15.51 8.28 -8.74
CA VAL A 84 16.85 8.65 -8.24
C VAL A 84 17.88 8.58 -9.37
N ALA A 85 17.93 7.45 -10.09
CA ALA A 85 18.88 7.26 -11.19
C ALA A 85 18.68 8.30 -12.33
N GLU A 86 17.43 8.54 -12.73
CA GLU A 86 17.10 9.57 -13.73
C GLU A 86 17.57 10.95 -13.29
N HIS A 87 17.34 11.31 -12.03
CA HIS A 87 17.74 12.62 -11.50
C HIS A 87 19.26 12.77 -11.42
N VAL A 88 19.97 11.78 -10.88
CA VAL A 88 21.44 11.79 -10.75
C VAL A 88 22.12 11.90 -12.10
N MET A 89 21.57 11.23 -13.12
CA MET A 89 22.12 11.24 -14.48
C MET A 89 21.67 12.43 -15.31
N GLY A 90 20.87 13.34 -14.76
CA GLY A 90 20.34 14.49 -15.51
C GLY A 90 19.46 14.09 -16.69
N LEU A 91 18.85 12.92 -16.64
CA LEU A 91 17.96 12.44 -17.69
C LEU A 91 16.60 13.14 -17.55
N HIS A 92 16.54 14.34 -18.10
CA HIS A 92 15.30 15.10 -18.22
C HIS A 92 14.49 14.57 -19.40
N THR A 93 13.88 13.40 -19.24
CA THR A 93 12.86 12.94 -20.19
C THR A 93 11.66 13.90 -20.11
N ILE A 94 11.05 14.17 -21.25
CA ILE A 94 9.95 15.15 -21.45
C ILE A 94 8.77 14.98 -20.48
N GLU A 95 8.70 13.89 -19.79
CA GLU A 95 7.72 13.58 -18.77
C GLU A 95 8.42 13.35 -17.40
N HIS A 96 8.81 14.43 -16.73
CA HIS A 96 9.01 14.37 -15.28
C HIS A 96 7.67 14.11 -14.61
N ARG A 97 7.12 12.93 -14.81
CA ARG A 97 5.98 12.48 -14.02
C ARG A 97 6.47 12.29 -12.59
N HIS A 98 5.99 13.12 -11.70
CA HIS A 98 6.10 12.87 -10.27
C HIS A 98 5.49 11.49 -9.99
N LEU A 99 6.08 10.77 -9.04
CA LEU A 99 5.45 9.57 -8.52
C LEU A 99 4.13 9.98 -7.88
N ASP A 100 3.04 9.57 -8.51
CA ASP A 100 1.70 9.75 -7.99
C ASP A 100 1.38 8.53 -7.11
N TYR A 101 1.59 8.68 -5.82
CA TYR A 101 1.38 7.61 -4.86
C TYR A 101 -0.10 7.21 -4.74
N ASP A 102 -1.01 8.13 -5.06
CA ASP A 102 -2.46 7.85 -5.03
C ASP A 102 -2.89 6.91 -6.16
N LYS A 103 -2.07 6.82 -7.23
CA LYS A 103 -2.28 5.89 -8.35
C LYS A 103 -1.41 4.63 -8.27
N ALA A 104 -0.63 4.47 -7.23
CA ALA A 104 0.14 3.25 -7.03
C ALA A 104 -0.79 2.12 -6.59
N ALA A 105 -0.77 1.02 -7.34
CA ALA A 105 -1.50 -0.18 -6.93
C ALA A 105 -0.83 -0.81 -5.70
N SER A 106 -1.63 -1.23 -4.75
CA SER A 106 -1.20 -1.98 -3.57
C SER A 106 -1.77 -3.38 -3.55
N ALA A 107 -1.01 -4.33 -3.03
CA ALA A 107 -1.45 -5.70 -2.86
C ALA A 107 -1.11 -6.20 -1.44
N ILE A 108 -2.08 -6.88 -0.82
CA ILE A 108 -1.92 -7.54 0.47
C ILE A 108 -2.18 -9.04 0.25
N PHE A 109 -1.14 -9.84 0.47
CA PHE A 109 -1.14 -11.28 0.17
C PHE A 109 -1.75 -12.10 1.30
N THR A 110 -2.93 -11.72 1.72
CA THR A 110 -3.77 -12.47 2.67
C THR A 110 -4.56 -13.57 1.94
N GLU A 111 -5.37 -14.33 2.67
CA GLU A 111 -6.29 -15.32 2.11
C GLU A 111 -7.73 -14.99 2.57
N PRO A 112 -8.55 -14.40 1.73
CA PRO A 112 -8.31 -13.96 0.34
C PRO A 112 -7.36 -12.76 0.23
N GLU A 113 -6.74 -12.59 -0.95
CA GLU A 113 -5.91 -11.44 -1.28
C GLU A 113 -6.73 -10.15 -1.38
N ILE A 114 -6.07 -9.02 -1.15
CA ILE A 114 -6.65 -7.68 -1.31
C ILE A 114 -5.76 -6.88 -2.24
N ALA A 115 -6.35 -6.22 -3.22
CA ALA A 115 -5.68 -5.27 -4.09
C ALA A 115 -6.49 -3.98 -4.19
N ASP A 116 -5.79 -2.85 -4.10
CA ASP A 116 -6.40 -1.52 -4.14
C ASP A 116 -5.59 -0.59 -5.03
N VAL A 117 -6.27 0.33 -5.70
CA VAL A 117 -5.65 1.41 -6.45
C VAL A 117 -6.57 2.63 -6.48
N GLY A 118 -5.97 3.82 -6.35
CA GLY A 118 -6.68 5.08 -6.44
C GLY A 118 -7.55 5.39 -5.23
N LEU A 119 -8.59 6.20 -5.44
CA LEU A 119 -9.45 6.75 -4.40
C LEU A 119 -10.27 5.66 -3.69
N ALA A 120 -10.17 5.59 -2.38
CA ALA A 120 -11.02 4.74 -1.56
C ALA A 120 -12.39 5.38 -1.30
N GLU A 121 -13.42 4.55 -1.10
CA GLU A 121 -14.78 5.01 -0.82
C GLU A 121 -14.84 5.88 0.45
N ALA A 122 -14.18 5.46 1.52
CA ALA A 122 -14.14 6.22 2.78
C ALA A 122 -13.46 7.58 2.62
N GLU A 123 -12.40 7.64 1.81
CA GLU A 123 -11.68 8.86 1.49
C GLU A 123 -12.54 9.82 0.65
N ALA A 124 -13.24 9.29 -0.36
CA ALA A 124 -14.18 10.09 -1.15
C ALA A 124 -15.26 10.75 -0.27
N PHE A 125 -15.79 10.01 0.69
CA PHE A 125 -16.75 10.55 1.66
C PHE A 125 -16.12 11.63 2.56
N ALA A 126 -14.90 11.42 3.05
CA ALA A 126 -14.21 12.40 3.86
C ALA A 126 -13.95 13.72 3.10
N LEU A 127 -13.68 13.62 1.79
CA LEU A 127 -13.49 14.76 0.89
C LEU A 127 -14.82 15.40 0.43
N GLY A 128 -15.97 14.84 0.80
CA GLY A 128 -17.29 15.30 0.32
C GLY A 128 -17.49 15.09 -1.19
N ARG A 129 -16.70 14.24 -1.83
CA ARG A 129 -16.75 13.99 -3.27
C ARG A 129 -17.93 13.08 -3.62
N LYS A 130 -18.73 13.49 -4.61
CA LYS A 130 -19.77 12.63 -5.18
C LYS A 130 -19.11 11.51 -5.99
N ILE A 131 -19.49 10.28 -5.69
CA ILE A 131 -18.98 9.08 -6.38
C ILE A 131 -20.12 8.13 -6.73
N ARG A 132 -19.89 7.30 -7.72
CA ARG A 132 -20.68 6.08 -7.99
C ARG A 132 -19.83 4.89 -7.58
N VAL A 133 -20.41 4.02 -6.76
CA VAL A 133 -19.80 2.75 -6.34
C VAL A 133 -20.47 1.61 -7.08
N THR A 134 -19.69 0.85 -7.84
CA THR A 134 -20.15 -0.39 -8.49
C THR A 134 -19.43 -1.56 -7.82
N LYS A 135 -20.20 -2.51 -7.27
CA LYS A 135 -19.64 -3.69 -6.60
C LYS A 135 -20.23 -4.96 -7.20
N VAL A 136 -19.36 -5.87 -7.63
CA VAL A 136 -19.73 -7.17 -8.21
C VAL A 136 -19.10 -8.27 -7.36
N PRO A 137 -19.89 -9.15 -6.73
CA PRO A 137 -19.35 -10.26 -5.97
C PRO A 137 -18.86 -11.38 -6.88
N PHE A 138 -17.80 -12.07 -6.48
CA PHE A 138 -17.27 -13.23 -7.23
C PHE A 138 -18.22 -14.42 -7.28
N SER A 139 -19.19 -14.49 -6.37
CA SER A 139 -20.26 -15.50 -6.40
C SER A 139 -21.12 -15.46 -7.67
N THR A 140 -21.04 -14.39 -8.46
CA THR A 140 -21.73 -14.28 -9.76
C THR A 140 -20.79 -14.61 -10.94
N THR A 141 -19.54 -14.98 -10.68
CA THR A 141 -18.51 -15.21 -11.69
C THR A 141 -18.32 -16.71 -11.91
N ALA A 142 -18.49 -17.18 -13.14
CA ALA A 142 -18.40 -18.61 -13.45
C ALA A 142 -17.06 -19.23 -13.02
N LYS A 143 -15.94 -18.55 -13.21
CA LYS A 143 -14.61 -19.07 -12.82
C LYS A 143 -14.49 -19.24 -11.31
N ALA A 144 -15.00 -18.33 -10.52
CA ALA A 144 -14.98 -18.44 -9.06
C ALA A 144 -15.82 -19.64 -8.57
N LEU A 145 -16.95 -19.89 -9.22
CA LEU A 145 -17.77 -21.06 -8.92
C LEU A 145 -17.09 -22.38 -9.31
N ILE A 146 -16.43 -22.42 -10.48
CA ILE A 146 -15.63 -23.58 -10.93
C ILE A 146 -14.50 -23.88 -9.93
N ASN A 147 -13.82 -22.86 -9.43
CA ASN A 147 -12.75 -22.99 -8.46
C ASN A 147 -13.26 -23.30 -7.04
N ASN A 148 -14.58 -23.32 -6.84
CA ASN A 148 -15.22 -23.48 -5.53
C ASN A 148 -14.75 -22.45 -4.50
N ASP A 149 -14.39 -21.25 -4.97
CA ASP A 149 -14.03 -20.12 -4.12
C ASP A 149 -14.74 -18.82 -4.57
N PRO A 150 -16.02 -18.67 -4.22
CA PRO A 150 -16.83 -17.50 -4.58
C PRO A 150 -16.62 -16.30 -3.64
N ARG A 151 -15.64 -16.36 -2.73
CA ARG A 151 -15.39 -15.29 -1.76
C ARG A 151 -14.87 -14.04 -2.44
N GLY A 152 -15.34 -12.89 -1.97
CA GLY A 152 -14.81 -11.61 -2.38
C GLY A 152 -15.65 -10.87 -3.43
N PHE A 153 -15.05 -9.81 -3.96
CA PHE A 153 -15.74 -8.89 -4.87
C PHE A 153 -14.73 -8.02 -5.63
N VAL A 154 -15.21 -7.44 -6.73
CA VAL A 154 -14.61 -6.27 -7.37
C VAL A 154 -15.44 -5.05 -7.06
N LYS A 155 -14.82 -3.96 -6.62
CA LYS A 155 -15.45 -2.66 -6.38
C LYS A 155 -14.75 -1.61 -7.21
N ILE A 156 -15.53 -0.84 -7.99
CA ILE A 156 -15.04 0.28 -8.79
C ILE A 156 -15.70 1.56 -8.28
N ILE A 157 -14.88 2.59 -8.12
CA ILE A 157 -15.31 3.93 -7.77
C ILE A 157 -15.14 4.82 -9.00
N SER A 158 -16.20 5.50 -9.41
CA SER A 158 -16.20 6.37 -10.57
C SER A 158 -16.88 7.70 -10.30
N ASP A 159 -16.51 8.70 -11.08
CA ASP A 159 -17.21 9.97 -11.11
C ASP A 159 -18.59 9.79 -11.79
N PRO A 160 -19.71 10.14 -11.15
CA PRO A 160 -21.04 9.92 -11.70
C PRO A 160 -21.35 10.82 -12.91
N ALA A 161 -20.66 11.94 -13.08
CA ALA A 161 -20.90 12.88 -14.16
C ALA A 161 -20.11 12.54 -15.43
N THR A 162 -18.85 12.12 -15.28
CA THR A 162 -17.95 11.83 -16.40
C THR A 162 -17.79 10.34 -16.71
N GLY A 163 -18.05 9.49 -15.71
CA GLY A 163 -17.78 8.05 -15.80
C GLY A 163 -16.30 7.70 -15.60
N GLU A 164 -15.44 8.67 -15.30
CA GLU A 164 -14.02 8.44 -15.02
C GLU A 164 -13.84 7.50 -13.84
N VAL A 165 -12.97 6.50 -13.98
CA VAL A 165 -12.60 5.59 -12.88
C VAL A 165 -11.63 6.31 -11.97
N LEU A 166 -12.00 6.43 -10.70
CA LEU A 166 -11.23 7.12 -9.66
C LEU A 166 -10.45 6.16 -8.77
N GLY A 167 -10.93 4.93 -8.64
CA GLY A 167 -10.28 3.92 -7.83
C GLY A 167 -10.97 2.57 -7.94
N GLY A 168 -10.32 1.55 -7.42
CA GLY A 168 -10.84 0.19 -7.39
C GLY A 168 -10.26 -0.62 -6.26
N SER A 169 -11.05 -1.58 -5.78
CA SER A 169 -10.66 -2.55 -4.76
C SER A 169 -11.11 -3.93 -5.19
N ILE A 170 -10.24 -4.90 -5.07
CA ILE A 170 -10.53 -6.31 -5.33
C ILE A 170 -10.18 -7.10 -4.08
N VAL A 171 -11.08 -7.94 -3.64
CA VAL A 171 -10.84 -8.92 -2.58
C VAL A 171 -11.19 -10.29 -3.14
N GLY A 172 -10.24 -11.22 -3.15
CA GLY A 172 -10.50 -12.55 -3.67
C GLY A 172 -9.24 -13.31 -4.05
N HIS A 173 -9.44 -14.50 -4.58
CA HIS A 173 -8.37 -15.35 -5.08
C HIS A 173 -7.63 -14.67 -6.24
N HIS A 174 -6.31 -14.54 -6.14
CA HIS A 174 -5.44 -13.85 -7.10
C HIS A 174 -5.81 -12.37 -7.36
N ALA A 175 -6.36 -11.67 -6.36
CA ALA A 175 -6.71 -10.27 -6.49
C ALA A 175 -5.51 -9.39 -6.88
N ALA A 176 -4.30 -9.76 -6.43
CA ALA A 176 -3.05 -9.04 -6.73
C ALA A 176 -2.64 -9.09 -8.21
N GLU A 177 -3.18 -10.04 -8.99
CA GLU A 177 -2.91 -10.18 -10.42
C GLU A 177 -3.91 -9.44 -11.32
N LEU A 178 -4.97 -8.85 -10.73
CA LEU A 178 -6.05 -8.16 -11.43
C LEU A 178 -5.97 -6.66 -11.29
#